data_212fcbf6d1b0e0c6ee5ce959ff4bdfab
#
_entry.id   212fcbf6d1b0e0c6ee5ce959ff4bdfab
#
_cell.length_a   1.000
_cell.length_b   1.000
_cell.length_c   1.000
_cell.angle_alpha   90.00
_cell.angle_beta   90.00
_cell.angle_gamma   90.00
#
_symmetry.space_group_name_H-M   'P 1'
#
loop_
_entity.id
_entity.type
_entity.pdbx_description
1 polymer ?
#
loop_
_entity_poly.entity_id
_entity_poly.type
_entity_poly.pdbx_seq_one_letter_code
_entity_poly.pdbx_strand_id
1 'polypeptide(L)'
;VYTILFSALGLGIILLMYDWMHFPIAGSIWNMFLAILLLVLASEGVAIFIIGMLPIPRLALSIGALYSVLAFSMSGFTLPVETMPPYIQGLAEAFPLRHYFQFYSREVIFGTGFAGWYKEVIHLLIFVLLPAFALCRLKRAYILQNFPKK
;
A
#
# COMPACT_ATOMS: atom_id res chain seq x y z
N VAL A 1 13.01 -10.57 1.33
CA VAL A 1 13.96 -10.02 0.34
C VAL A 1 13.35 -8.82 -0.35
N TYR A 2 12.16 -8.93 -0.96
CA TYR A 2 11.52 -7.82 -1.70
C TYR A 2 11.21 -6.62 -0.81
N THR A 3 10.68 -6.83 0.39
CA THR A 3 10.42 -5.77 1.39
C THR A 3 11.67 -4.93 1.66
N ILE A 4 12.80 -5.59 1.89
CA ILE A 4 14.08 -4.90 2.14
C ILE A 4 14.53 -4.11 0.91
N LEU A 5 14.45 -4.73 -0.29
CA LEU A 5 14.84 -4.09 -1.54
C LEU A 5 14.02 -2.82 -1.80
N PHE A 6 12.68 -2.91 -1.75
CA PHE A 6 11.80 -1.78 -2.03
C PHE A 6 11.88 -0.70 -0.95
N SER A 7 12.04 -1.09 0.31
CA SER A 7 12.25 -0.12 1.40
C SER A 7 13.58 0.61 1.26
N ALA A 8 14.66 -0.09 0.86
CA ALA A 8 15.95 0.53 0.59
C ALA A 8 15.90 1.48 -0.61
N LEU A 9 15.22 1.09 -1.69
CA LEU A 9 14.98 1.99 -2.84
C LEU A 9 14.18 3.23 -2.42
N GLY A 10 13.12 3.06 -1.65
CA GLY A 10 12.32 4.17 -1.13
C GLY A 10 13.12 5.12 -0.26
N LEU A 11 13.96 4.59 0.64
CA LEU A 11 14.88 5.39 1.44
C LEU A 11 15.88 6.15 0.55
N GLY A 12 16.44 5.48 -0.47
CA GLY A 12 17.35 6.09 -1.43
C GLY A 12 16.71 7.28 -2.16
N ILE A 13 15.44 7.15 -2.57
CA ILE A 13 14.69 8.25 -3.21
C ILE A 13 14.47 9.40 -2.23
N ILE A 14 14.09 9.12 -0.98
CA ILE A 14 13.92 10.15 0.06
C ILE A 14 15.23 10.91 0.25
N LEU A 15 16.33 10.22 0.46
CA LEU A 15 17.64 10.86 0.67
C LEU A 15 18.06 11.68 -0.55
N LEU A 16 17.84 11.17 -1.75
CA LEU A 16 18.15 11.88 -2.98
C LEU A 16 17.33 13.18 -3.10
N MET A 17 16.04 13.13 -2.82
CA MET A 17 15.18 14.30 -2.96
C MET A 17 15.44 15.35 -1.87
N TYR A 18 15.58 14.92 -0.62
CA TYR A 18 15.58 15.86 0.51
C TYR A 18 16.98 16.23 0.97
N ASP A 19 17.94 15.32 0.94
CA ASP A 19 19.31 15.58 1.38
C ASP A 19 20.17 16.12 0.23
N TRP A 20 20.11 15.51 -0.95
CA TRP A 20 20.91 15.92 -2.10
C TRP A 20 20.29 17.07 -2.90
N MET A 21 19.00 16.99 -3.25
CA MET A 21 18.31 18.02 -4.04
C MET A 21 17.78 19.18 -3.16
N HIS A 22 17.86 19.08 -1.83
CA HIS A 22 17.42 20.10 -0.87
C HIS A 22 15.97 20.58 -1.06
N PHE A 23 15.06 19.64 -1.42
CA PHE A 23 13.65 19.96 -1.48
C PHE A 23 13.14 20.38 -0.08
N PRO A 24 12.32 21.43 0.01
CA PRO A 24 11.75 21.84 1.28
C PRO A 24 10.82 20.77 1.84
N ILE A 25 11.04 20.37 3.08
CA ILE A 25 10.19 19.46 3.84
C ILE A 25 9.76 20.14 5.12
N ALA A 26 8.46 20.18 5.38
CA ALA A 26 7.92 20.72 6.63
C ALA A 26 7.94 19.70 7.78
N GLY A 27 7.98 18.41 7.45
CA GLY A 27 7.94 17.31 8.39
C GLY A 27 9.28 16.60 8.61
N SER A 28 9.23 15.36 9.10
CA SER A 28 10.40 14.55 9.44
C SER A 28 10.69 13.48 8.37
N ILE A 29 11.96 13.36 7.97
CA ILE A 29 12.44 12.29 7.06
C ILE A 29 12.15 10.90 7.63
N TRP A 30 12.22 10.73 8.95
CA TRP A 30 11.90 9.45 9.60
C TRP A 30 10.43 9.04 9.45
N ASN A 31 9.51 9.99 9.52
CA ASN A 31 8.09 9.74 9.29
C ASN A 31 7.85 9.32 7.84
N MET A 32 8.55 9.93 6.90
CA MET A 32 8.50 9.58 5.48
C MET A 32 8.99 8.15 5.22
N PHE A 33 10.10 7.77 5.84
CA PHE A 33 10.64 6.41 5.74
C PHE A 33 9.66 5.38 6.32
N LEU A 34 9.07 5.68 7.48
CA LEU A 34 8.04 4.83 8.09
C LEU A 34 6.85 4.65 7.15
N ALA A 35 6.40 5.72 6.50
CA ALA A 35 5.28 5.67 5.56
C ALA A 35 5.58 4.81 4.33
N ILE A 36 6.79 4.91 3.75
CA ILE A 36 7.19 4.05 2.64
C ILE A 36 7.27 2.59 3.07
N LEU A 37 7.83 2.31 4.26
CA LEU A 37 7.87 0.95 4.79
C LEU A 37 6.46 0.36 4.94
N LEU A 38 5.53 1.14 5.50
CA LEU A 38 4.13 0.74 5.62
C LEU A 38 3.45 0.53 4.27
N LEU A 39 3.72 1.39 3.28
CA LEU A 39 3.21 1.24 1.93
C LEU A 39 3.70 -0.06 1.27
N VAL A 40 5.01 -0.36 1.40
CA VAL A 40 5.60 -1.59 0.86
C VAL A 40 4.93 -2.81 1.49
N LEU A 41 4.83 -2.85 2.83
CA LEU A 41 4.17 -3.93 3.55
C LEU A 41 2.68 -4.07 3.18
N ALA A 42 1.97 -2.95 3.05
CA ALA A 42 0.55 -2.95 2.64
C ALA A 42 0.39 -3.48 1.21
N SER A 43 1.27 -3.09 0.29
CA SER A 43 1.25 -3.56 -1.11
C SER A 43 1.57 -5.05 -1.21
N GLU A 44 2.57 -5.54 -0.47
CA GLU A 44 2.87 -6.97 -0.34
C GLU A 44 1.66 -7.72 0.27
N GLY A 45 0.99 -7.11 1.25
CA GLY A 45 -0.23 -7.63 1.85
C GLY A 45 -1.35 -7.84 0.85
N VAL A 46 -1.62 -6.85 0.02
CA VAL A 46 -2.62 -6.94 -1.06
C VAL A 46 -2.22 -8.00 -2.09
N ALA A 47 -0.95 -8.05 -2.49
CA ALA A 47 -0.46 -9.05 -3.45
C ALA A 47 -0.66 -10.48 -2.94
N ILE A 48 -0.31 -10.76 -1.68
CA ILE A 48 -0.53 -12.06 -1.04
C ILE A 48 -2.02 -12.38 -0.95
N PHE A 49 -2.86 -11.39 -0.63
CA PHE A 49 -4.31 -11.57 -0.60
C PHE A 49 -4.88 -11.94 -1.97
N ILE A 50 -4.49 -11.25 -3.05
CA ILE A 50 -4.93 -11.54 -4.42
C ILE A 50 -4.52 -12.96 -4.82
N ILE A 51 -3.24 -13.34 -4.59
CA ILE A 51 -2.73 -14.68 -4.91
C ILE A 51 -3.46 -15.76 -4.07
N GLY A 52 -3.72 -15.46 -2.80
CA GLY A 52 -4.43 -16.37 -1.91
C GLY A 52 -5.91 -16.59 -2.27
N MET A 53 -6.54 -15.62 -2.91
CA MET A 53 -7.93 -15.73 -3.36
C MET A 53 -8.07 -16.45 -4.72
N LEU A 54 -7.05 -16.39 -5.55
CA LEU A 54 -7.09 -16.90 -6.93
C LEU A 54 -6.14 -18.09 -7.08
N PRO A 55 -6.68 -19.29 -7.39
CA PRO A 55 -5.87 -20.50 -7.50
C PRO A 55 -5.00 -20.56 -8.78
N ILE A 56 -5.22 -19.63 -9.72
CA ILE A 56 -4.52 -19.58 -11.02
C ILE A 56 -3.53 -18.42 -11.01
N PRO A 57 -2.19 -18.67 -10.96
CA PRO A 57 -1.19 -17.62 -10.87
C PRO A 57 -1.26 -16.59 -12.01
N ARG A 58 -1.54 -17.03 -13.22
CA ARG A 58 -1.66 -16.15 -14.40
C ARG A 58 -2.79 -15.13 -14.22
N LEU A 59 -3.93 -15.58 -13.70
CA LEU A 59 -5.07 -14.71 -13.42
C LEU A 59 -4.78 -13.74 -12.28
N ALA A 60 -4.11 -14.22 -11.22
CA ALA A 60 -3.69 -13.39 -10.10
C ALA A 60 -2.76 -12.24 -10.54
N LEU A 61 -1.80 -12.52 -11.43
CA LEU A 61 -0.90 -11.50 -11.99
C LEU A 61 -1.66 -10.46 -12.82
N SER A 62 -2.61 -10.90 -13.67
CA SER A 62 -3.43 -9.98 -14.48
C SER A 62 -4.29 -9.07 -13.61
N ILE A 63 -4.94 -9.61 -12.58
CA ILE A 63 -5.74 -8.84 -11.63
C ILE A 63 -4.86 -7.90 -10.80
N GLY A 64 -3.68 -8.36 -10.36
CA GLY A 64 -2.72 -7.53 -9.66
C GLY A 64 -2.23 -6.34 -10.49
N ALA A 65 -1.96 -6.55 -11.77
CA ALA A 65 -1.59 -5.48 -12.70
C ALA A 65 -2.72 -4.46 -12.87
N LEU A 66 -3.96 -4.92 -13.09
CA LEU A 66 -5.13 -4.05 -13.19
C LEU A 66 -5.36 -3.26 -11.90
N TYR A 67 -5.27 -3.93 -10.74
CA TYR A 67 -5.36 -3.29 -9.43
C TYR A 67 -4.33 -2.18 -9.25
N SER A 68 -3.08 -2.41 -9.67
CA SER A 68 -1.99 -1.42 -9.56
C SER A 68 -2.25 -0.16 -10.40
N VAL A 69 -2.77 -0.33 -11.62
CA VAL A 69 -3.15 0.80 -12.50
C VAL A 69 -4.28 1.62 -11.86
N LEU A 70 -5.31 0.94 -11.34
CA LEU A 70 -6.41 1.62 -10.65
C LEU A 70 -5.93 2.31 -9.37
N ALA A 71 -5.08 1.67 -8.58
CA ALA A 71 -4.50 2.25 -7.37
C ALA A 71 -3.75 3.54 -7.68
N PHE A 72 -2.94 3.57 -8.73
CA PHE A 72 -2.22 4.78 -9.15
C PHE A 72 -3.18 5.88 -9.60
N SER A 73 -4.17 5.56 -10.43
CA SER A 73 -5.15 6.53 -10.93
C SER A 73 -6.00 7.14 -9.82
N MET A 74 -6.32 6.36 -8.78
CA MET A 74 -7.17 6.77 -7.65
C MET A 74 -6.39 7.23 -6.42
N SER A 75 -5.05 7.31 -6.51
CA SER A 75 -4.22 7.75 -5.39
C SER A 75 -4.41 9.23 -5.02
N GLY A 76 -4.89 10.04 -5.95
CA GLY A 76 -4.97 11.49 -5.82
C GLY A 76 -3.74 12.23 -6.36
N PHE A 77 -2.75 11.50 -6.90
CA PHE A 77 -1.56 12.09 -7.50
C PHE A 77 -1.87 12.79 -8.82
N THR A 78 -2.67 12.17 -9.69
CA THR A 78 -3.00 12.70 -11.02
C THR A 78 -4.18 13.65 -10.99
N LEU A 79 -5.21 13.33 -10.20
CA LEU A 79 -6.43 14.13 -10.05
C LEU A 79 -6.79 14.19 -8.57
N PRO A 80 -7.08 15.38 -8.02
CA PRO A 80 -7.55 15.50 -6.64
C PRO A 80 -8.81 14.66 -6.44
N VAL A 81 -8.78 13.79 -5.43
CA VAL A 81 -9.90 12.86 -5.17
C VAL A 81 -11.17 13.60 -4.78
N GLU A 82 -11.04 14.79 -4.21
CA GLU A 82 -12.14 15.66 -3.82
C GLU A 82 -12.99 16.11 -5.01
N THR A 83 -12.41 16.12 -6.23
CA THR A 83 -13.12 16.45 -7.47
C THR A 83 -13.90 15.28 -8.06
N MET A 84 -13.69 14.06 -7.54
CA MET A 84 -14.33 12.85 -8.02
C MET A 84 -15.73 12.68 -7.40
N PRO A 85 -16.67 11.99 -8.10
CA PRO A 85 -17.95 11.64 -7.54
C PRO A 85 -17.83 10.84 -6.23
N PRO A 86 -18.76 10.97 -5.27
CA PRO A 86 -18.67 10.35 -3.94
C PRO A 86 -18.47 8.83 -3.96
N TYR A 87 -19.05 8.13 -4.93
CA TYR A 87 -18.88 6.67 -5.08
C TYR A 87 -17.46 6.28 -5.49
N ILE A 88 -16.77 7.12 -6.29
CA ILE A 88 -15.36 6.90 -6.66
C ILE A 88 -14.45 7.21 -5.47
N GLN A 89 -14.77 8.25 -4.70
CA GLN A 89 -14.03 8.56 -3.47
C GLN A 89 -14.06 7.39 -2.50
N GLY A 90 -15.24 6.76 -2.31
CA GLY A 90 -15.35 5.55 -1.47
C GLY A 90 -14.55 4.36 -2.02
N LEU A 91 -14.53 4.16 -3.34
CA LEU A 91 -13.73 3.11 -3.97
C LEU A 91 -12.23 3.36 -3.80
N ALA A 92 -11.79 4.61 -3.87
CA ALA A 92 -10.40 5.00 -3.71
C ALA A 92 -9.83 4.65 -2.33
N GLU A 93 -10.68 4.55 -1.29
CA GLU A 93 -10.28 4.09 0.06
C GLU A 93 -9.78 2.62 0.08
N ALA A 94 -10.13 1.83 -0.93
CA ALA A 94 -9.67 0.44 -1.06
C ALA A 94 -8.22 0.30 -1.54
N PHE A 95 -7.51 1.41 -1.77
CA PHE A 95 -6.15 1.40 -2.29
C PHE A 95 -5.15 1.97 -1.28
N PRO A 96 -4.14 1.20 -0.85
CA PRO A 96 -3.15 1.67 0.13
C PRO A 96 -2.33 2.87 -0.37
N LEU A 97 -2.14 2.99 -1.69
CA LEU A 97 -1.39 4.08 -2.30
C LEU A 97 -2.05 5.45 -2.04
N ARG A 98 -3.38 5.52 -1.97
CA ARG A 98 -4.11 6.74 -1.60
C ARG A 98 -3.76 7.21 -0.19
N HIS A 99 -3.80 6.30 0.78
CA HIS A 99 -3.50 6.63 2.19
C HIS A 99 -2.05 7.08 2.35
N TYR A 100 -1.12 6.44 1.64
CA TYR A 100 0.26 6.89 1.58
C TYR A 100 0.37 8.30 1.00
N PHE A 101 -0.32 8.60 -0.10
CA PHE A 101 -0.26 9.92 -0.73
C PHE A 101 -0.85 11.03 0.16
N GLN A 102 -1.95 10.75 0.86
CA GLN A 102 -2.52 11.67 1.85
C GLN A 102 -1.56 11.89 3.03
N PHE A 103 -0.93 10.81 3.53
CA PHE A 103 0.12 10.92 4.54
C PHE A 103 1.26 11.82 4.04
N TYR A 104 1.77 11.51 2.84
CA TYR A 104 2.86 12.26 2.23
C TYR A 104 2.54 13.75 2.11
N SER A 105 1.37 14.08 1.58
CA SER A 105 0.97 15.47 1.40
C SER A 105 0.86 16.22 2.74
N ARG A 106 0.30 15.60 3.77
CA ARG A 106 0.16 16.19 5.10
C ARG A 106 1.49 16.38 5.80
N GLU A 107 2.41 15.45 5.68
CA GLU A 107 3.72 15.53 6.32
C GLU A 107 4.65 16.49 5.59
N VAL A 108 4.75 16.40 4.25
CA VAL A 108 5.69 17.20 3.46
C VAL A 108 5.25 18.63 3.29
N ILE A 109 3.96 18.85 2.99
CA ILE A 109 3.45 20.19 2.65
C ILE A 109 3.03 20.94 3.91
N PHE A 110 2.33 20.28 4.83
CA PHE A 110 1.72 20.92 5.98
C PHE A 110 2.47 20.70 7.30
N GLY A 111 3.37 19.70 7.38
CA GLY A 111 4.10 19.40 8.61
C GLY A 111 3.19 19.11 9.82
N THR A 112 2.02 18.51 9.60
CA THR A 112 0.95 18.39 10.60
C THR A 112 1.30 17.52 11.80
N GLY A 113 2.41 16.76 11.74
CA GLY A 113 2.79 15.81 12.77
C GLY A 113 1.80 14.65 12.94
N PHE A 114 2.01 13.83 13.98
CA PHE A 114 1.25 12.61 14.22
C PHE A 114 -0.27 12.78 14.21
N ALA A 115 -0.76 13.87 14.80
CA ALA A 115 -2.21 14.13 14.88
C ALA A 115 -2.87 14.34 13.51
N GLY A 116 -2.10 14.71 12.48
CA GLY A 116 -2.62 14.95 11.13
C GLY A 116 -2.75 13.71 10.26
N TRP A 117 -1.93 12.67 10.52
CA TRP A 117 -1.83 11.52 9.62
C TRP A 117 -2.05 10.15 10.28
N TYR A 118 -2.35 10.07 11.58
CA TYR A 118 -2.56 8.79 12.28
C TYR A 118 -3.65 7.90 11.65
N LYS A 119 -4.69 8.52 11.08
CA LYS A 119 -5.77 7.78 10.39
C LYS A 119 -5.24 7.01 9.19
N GLU A 120 -4.37 7.63 8.41
CA GLU A 120 -3.78 7.03 7.20
C GLU A 120 -2.89 5.84 7.57
N VAL A 121 -2.14 5.95 8.67
CA VAL A 121 -1.35 4.84 9.20
C VAL A 121 -2.24 3.67 9.63
N ILE A 122 -3.38 3.93 10.28
CA ILE A 122 -4.33 2.88 10.65
C ILE A 122 -4.85 2.15 9.41
N HIS A 123 -5.21 2.88 8.35
CA HIS A 123 -5.65 2.26 7.10
C HIS A 123 -4.54 1.42 6.46
N LEU A 124 -3.31 1.93 6.41
CA LEU A 124 -2.17 1.15 5.90
C LEU A 124 -1.94 -0.13 6.71
N LEU A 125 -2.05 -0.07 8.04
CA LEU A 125 -1.94 -1.26 8.91
C LEU A 125 -3.03 -2.29 8.64
N ILE A 126 -4.25 -1.87 8.31
CA ILE A 126 -5.33 -2.79 7.91
C ILE A 126 -4.91 -3.58 6.67
N PHE A 127 -4.31 -2.93 5.67
CA PHE A 127 -3.80 -3.61 4.48
C PHE A 127 -2.66 -4.58 4.78
N VAL A 128 -1.79 -4.25 5.73
CA VAL A 128 -0.72 -5.16 6.21
C VAL A 128 -1.30 -6.42 6.85
N LEU A 129 -2.49 -6.36 7.45
CA LEU A 129 -3.15 -7.51 8.06
C LEU A 129 -3.93 -8.38 7.06
N LEU A 130 -4.21 -7.93 5.84
CA LEU A 130 -4.92 -8.70 4.82
C LEU A 130 -4.32 -10.09 4.55
N PRO A 131 -3.00 -10.29 4.51
CA PRO A 131 -2.41 -11.61 4.31
C PRO A 131 -2.79 -12.62 5.39
N ALA A 132 -2.95 -12.18 6.63
CA ALA A 132 -3.32 -13.07 7.72
C ALA A 132 -4.68 -13.73 7.46
N PHE A 133 -5.63 -12.97 6.92
CA PHE A 133 -6.94 -13.49 6.50
C PHE A 133 -6.82 -14.48 5.32
N ALA A 134 -6.02 -14.16 4.31
CA ALA A 134 -5.77 -15.03 3.16
C ALA A 134 -5.09 -16.34 3.57
N LEU A 135 -4.10 -16.28 4.45
CA LEU A 135 -3.38 -17.44 4.96
C LEU A 135 -4.28 -18.36 5.79
N CYS A 136 -5.18 -17.81 6.61
CA CYS A 136 -6.18 -18.60 7.34
C CYS A 136 -7.10 -19.37 6.37
N ARG A 137 -7.52 -18.73 5.30
CA ARG A 137 -8.37 -19.35 4.27
C ARG A 137 -7.63 -20.42 3.47
N LEU A 138 -6.39 -20.15 3.04
CA LEU A 138 -5.53 -21.10 2.33
C LEU A 138 -5.22 -22.33 3.18
N LYS A 139 -4.88 -22.15 4.46
CA LYS A 139 -4.64 -23.25 5.39
C LYS A 139 -5.87 -24.14 5.53
N ARG A 140 -7.05 -23.55 5.61
CA ARG A 140 -8.33 -24.30 5.69
C ARG A 140 -8.61 -25.06 4.40
N ALA A 141 -8.37 -24.45 3.23
CA ALA A 141 -8.54 -25.12 1.94
C ALA A 141 -7.52 -26.26 1.75
N TYR A 142 -6.27 -26.08 2.17
CA TYR A 142 -5.22 -27.10 2.10
C TYR A 142 -5.50 -28.30 3.02
N ILE A 143 -6.05 -28.07 4.21
CA ILE A 143 -6.42 -29.15 5.15
C ILE A 143 -7.65 -29.92 4.62
N LEU A 144 -8.57 -29.26 3.91
CA LEU A 144 -9.78 -29.88 3.36
C LEU A 144 -9.54 -30.59 2.02
N GLN A 145 -8.45 -30.30 1.30
CA GLN A 145 -8.01 -31.08 0.14
C GLN A 145 -7.33 -32.36 0.62
N ASN A 146 -8.16 -33.35 0.99
CA ASN A 146 -7.71 -34.73 1.06
C ASN A 146 -7.29 -35.16 -0.36
N PHE A 147 -5.97 -35.19 -0.62
CA PHE A 147 -5.44 -35.82 -1.80
C PHE A 147 -5.86 -37.30 -1.77
N PRO A 148 -6.49 -37.82 -2.82
CA PRO A 148 -6.73 -39.26 -2.92
C PRO A 148 -5.35 -39.91 -2.94
N LYS A 149 -5.05 -40.70 -1.92
CA LYS A 149 -3.90 -41.60 -1.93
C LYS A 149 -4.09 -42.58 -3.08
N LYS A 150 -3.25 -42.49 -4.12
CA LYS A 150 -3.03 -43.57 -5.06
C LYS A 150 -2.25 -44.68 -4.36
#